data_7631502f631abcd769563e9d0e023a31
#
_entry.id   7631502f631abcd769563e9d0e023a31
#
_cell.length_a   1.000
_cell.length_b   1.000
_cell.length_c   1.000
_cell.angle_alpha   90.00
_cell.angle_beta   90.00
_cell.angle_gamma   90.00
#
_symmetry.space_group_name_H-M   'P 1'
#
loop_
_entity.id
_entity.type
_entity.pdbx_description
1 polymer ?
#
loop_
_entity_poly.entity_id
_entity_poly.type
_entity_poly.pdbx_seq_one_letter_code
_entity_poly.pdbx_strand_id
1 'polypeptide(L)'
;MVASLPEIADHCHRGGKLMKRLLILLCMLPFFWGWGMLAHAMTVSSINQSSVFSSGNDQEDGMGSRANRATAKALHLSSSTPTPTEGYRWPTRQLKIYMATHDRFLQSAFFGAVRAWNRTGAVHISWCHDEDRADIIAQDGSLTSTGPSSNVGYVSSQLGSTSTEYNPDTHALIRARSTLDPSQLDYTSRHFRTAVAEHELGHALGLAHAPEYMHSVMIPRNVRTGITRDDRATIRLLYGLKR
;
A
#
# COMPACT_ATOMS: atom_id res chain seq x y z
N MET A 1 -53.36 33.29 43.84
CA MET A 1 -53.14 32.25 44.86
C MET A 1 -51.83 31.64 44.51
N VAL A 2 -50.69 32.14 44.88
CA VAL A 2 -49.98 32.10 46.18
C VAL A 2 -49.88 30.67 46.74
N ALA A 3 -48.66 30.16 46.68
CA ALA A 3 -47.90 29.53 47.73
C ALA A 3 -46.76 28.73 47.02
N SER A 4 -45.54 29.14 47.01
CA SER A 4 -44.51 29.26 48.08
C SER A 4 -43.77 27.92 48.26
N LEU A 5 -42.47 27.97 47.94
CA LEU A 5 -41.38 27.09 48.35
C LEU A 5 -41.32 26.82 49.86
N PRO A 6 -40.59 25.82 50.32
CA PRO A 6 -39.37 26.16 51.03
C PRO A 6 -38.11 25.36 50.63
N GLU A 7 -37.05 26.08 50.75
CA GLU A 7 -35.66 25.84 51.02
C GLU A 7 -35.44 25.06 52.35
N ILE A 8 -34.38 24.25 52.47
CA ILE A 8 -33.52 23.93 53.63
C ILE A 8 -32.42 22.97 53.07
N ALA A 9 -31.21 23.41 52.87
CA ALA A 9 -30.08 23.59 53.80
C ALA A 9 -29.26 22.32 54.06
N ASP A 10 -28.02 22.40 53.62
CA ASP A 10 -26.78 21.90 54.20
C ASP A 10 -26.75 20.61 55.01
N HIS A 11 -25.96 19.67 54.62
CA HIS A 11 -24.97 19.07 55.52
C HIS A 11 -23.71 18.61 54.80
N CYS A 12 -22.65 19.31 55.09
CA CYS A 12 -21.26 18.97 54.87
C CYS A 12 -20.90 17.71 55.64
N HIS A 13 -20.35 16.70 55.00
CA HIS A 13 -19.49 15.77 55.71
C HIS A 13 -18.28 15.38 54.86
N ARG A 14 -17.15 15.85 55.30
CA ARG A 14 -15.80 15.42 54.96
C ARG A 14 -15.66 13.92 55.17
N GLY A 15 -15.11 13.25 54.18
CA GLY A 15 -14.64 11.88 54.30
C GLY A 15 -13.56 11.62 53.25
N GLY A 16 -12.36 12.05 53.56
CA GLY A 16 -11.18 11.73 52.76
C GLY A 16 -10.92 10.22 52.77
N LYS A 17 -10.81 9.62 51.60
CA LYS A 17 -10.11 8.35 51.41
C LYS A 17 -9.13 8.48 50.26
N LEU A 18 -7.95 8.66 50.70
CA LEU A 18 -6.67 8.35 50.11
C LEU A 18 -6.75 7.09 49.22
N MET A 19 -6.96 7.24 47.93
CA MET A 19 -6.81 6.14 47.03
C MET A 19 -5.33 6.06 46.63
N LYS A 20 -4.69 5.06 47.20
CA LYS A 20 -3.32 4.65 46.98
C LYS A 20 -3.07 4.53 45.48
N ARG A 21 -2.18 5.37 44.99
CA ARG A 21 -1.53 5.18 43.69
C ARG A 21 -0.67 3.90 43.79
N LEU A 22 -1.17 2.83 43.21
CA LEU A 22 -0.39 1.61 43.03
C LEU A 22 0.57 1.88 41.87
N LEU A 23 1.78 2.26 42.25
CA LEU A 23 2.92 2.36 41.36
C LEU A 23 3.34 0.92 41.00
N ILE A 24 2.90 0.38 39.90
CA ILE A 24 3.46 -0.85 39.35
C ILE A 24 4.76 -0.44 38.67
N LEU A 25 5.84 -0.59 39.44
CA LEU A 25 7.21 -0.55 38.95
C LEU A 25 7.44 -1.85 38.16
N LEU A 26 7.17 -1.79 36.85
CA LEU A 26 7.54 -2.89 35.98
C LEU A 26 9.03 -2.80 35.70
N CYS A 27 9.78 -3.71 36.30
CA CYS A 27 11.22 -3.88 36.12
C CYS A 27 11.56 -3.97 34.65
N MET A 28 12.27 -2.96 34.17
CA MET A 28 13.02 -2.99 32.94
C MET A 28 14.23 -3.92 33.14
N LEU A 29 14.10 -5.15 32.69
CA LEU A 29 15.27 -5.99 32.46
C LEU A 29 15.74 -5.78 31.03
N PRO A 30 16.99 -5.40 30.82
CA PRO A 30 17.56 -5.35 29.47
C PRO A 30 17.87 -6.77 29.04
N PHE A 31 17.08 -7.36 28.19
CA PHE A 31 17.48 -8.52 27.42
C PHE A 31 18.32 -8.06 26.24
N PHE A 32 19.60 -7.86 26.51
CA PHE A 32 20.66 -7.98 25.51
C PHE A 32 20.82 -9.46 25.20
N TRP A 33 20.40 -9.91 24.05
CA TRP A 33 21.01 -11.07 23.39
C TRP A 33 20.60 -11.11 21.92
N GLY A 34 21.62 -11.07 21.11
CA GLY A 34 21.79 -11.95 19.98
C GLY A 34 21.43 -11.37 18.63
N TRP A 35 22.44 -10.86 18.01
CA TRP A 35 22.62 -10.69 16.58
C TRP A 35 22.02 -11.84 15.77
N GLY A 36 21.13 -11.50 14.91
CA GLY A 36 20.70 -12.27 13.79
C GLY A 36 20.20 -11.30 12.74
N MET A 37 21.13 -10.68 12.00
CA MET A 37 20.79 -10.08 10.72
C MET A 37 20.30 -11.21 9.80
N LEU A 38 19.00 -11.48 9.78
CA LEU A 38 18.37 -12.07 8.65
C LEU A 38 17.66 -10.93 7.90
N ALA A 39 18.40 -10.35 6.98
CA ALA A 39 17.79 -9.66 5.85
C ALA A 39 16.91 -10.70 5.15
N HIS A 40 15.63 -10.74 5.50
CA HIS A 40 14.65 -11.40 4.65
C HIS A 40 14.49 -10.48 3.44
N ALA A 41 15.35 -10.72 2.48
CA ALA A 41 15.04 -10.38 1.12
C ALA A 41 13.67 -11.00 0.85
N MET A 42 12.64 -10.18 0.73
CA MET A 42 11.41 -10.61 0.10
C MET A 42 11.81 -11.07 -1.28
N THR A 43 11.75 -12.38 -1.46
CA THR A 43 12.00 -13.01 -2.73
C THR A 43 10.95 -12.48 -3.67
N VAL A 44 11.34 -11.58 -4.55
CA VAL A 44 10.62 -11.34 -5.78
C VAL A 44 10.61 -12.70 -6.45
N SER A 45 9.46 -13.38 -6.40
CA SER A 45 9.27 -14.58 -7.19
C SER A 45 9.22 -14.14 -8.64
N SER A 46 10.38 -14.04 -9.25
CA SER A 46 10.51 -14.04 -10.69
C SER A 46 9.99 -15.39 -11.14
N ILE A 47 8.74 -15.45 -11.53
CA ILE A 47 8.21 -16.57 -12.30
C ILE A 47 8.88 -16.49 -13.65
N ASN A 48 10.01 -17.19 -13.75
CA ASN A 48 10.70 -17.45 -15.00
C ASN A 48 9.85 -18.49 -15.75
N GLN A 49 8.77 -18.07 -16.39
CA GLN A 49 8.13 -18.84 -17.42
C GLN A 49 8.65 -18.35 -18.78
N SER A 50 9.70 -19.01 -19.23
CA SER A 50 10.04 -19.03 -20.63
C SER A 50 8.91 -19.76 -21.37
N SER A 51 7.84 -19.05 -21.71
CA SER A 51 6.85 -19.55 -22.65
C SER A 51 7.42 -19.35 -24.04
N VAL A 52 7.81 -20.46 -24.65
CA VAL A 52 8.10 -20.62 -26.07
C VAL A 52 6.91 -20.07 -26.84
N PHE A 53 7.14 -18.96 -27.55
CA PHE A 53 6.16 -18.34 -28.42
C PHE A 53 6.00 -19.21 -29.65
N SER A 54 4.90 -19.98 -29.72
CA SER A 54 4.46 -20.60 -30.97
C SER A 54 3.80 -19.53 -31.81
N SER A 55 4.36 -19.30 -33.00
CA SER A 55 3.80 -18.43 -34.02
C SER A 55 2.48 -19.00 -34.52
N GLY A 56 1.40 -18.37 -34.17
CA GLY A 56 0.07 -18.57 -34.74
C GLY A 56 -0.40 -17.23 -35.31
N ASN A 57 -0.56 -17.16 -36.60
CA ASN A 57 -1.23 -16.08 -37.31
C ASN A 57 -2.70 -16.04 -36.88
N ASP A 58 -3.09 -15.08 -36.09
CA ASP A 58 -4.49 -14.72 -35.93
C ASP A 58 -4.67 -13.21 -36.09
N GLN A 59 -5.63 -12.91 -36.89
CA GLN A 59 -6.01 -11.68 -37.54
C GLN A 59 -6.45 -10.62 -36.52
N GLU A 60 -6.03 -9.42 -36.77
CA GLU A 60 -6.17 -8.23 -35.97
C GLU A 60 -7.62 -7.80 -35.74
N ASP A 61 -7.97 -7.62 -34.45
CA ASP A 61 -8.98 -6.65 -34.07
C ASP A 61 -8.34 -5.63 -33.11
N GLY A 62 -8.31 -4.40 -33.56
CA GLY A 62 -7.76 -3.15 -33.08
C GLY A 62 -7.69 -2.84 -31.59
N MET A 63 -7.10 -3.71 -30.81
CA MET A 63 -6.80 -3.49 -29.40
C MET A 63 -5.31 -3.53 -29.23
N GLY A 64 -4.67 -2.37 -29.07
CA GLY A 64 -3.27 -2.26 -28.71
C GLY A 64 -2.99 -3.15 -27.49
N SER A 65 -2.59 -4.39 -27.81
CA SER A 65 -2.34 -5.46 -26.87
C SER A 65 -1.34 -4.98 -25.81
N ARG A 66 -1.53 -5.42 -24.56
CA ARG A 66 -0.53 -5.30 -23.49
C ARG A 66 0.85 -5.73 -23.96
N ALA A 67 0.93 -6.75 -24.84
CA ALA A 67 2.15 -7.20 -25.48
C ALA A 67 2.84 -6.10 -26.31
N ASN A 68 2.10 -5.25 -27.01
CA ASN A 68 2.67 -4.14 -27.77
C ASN A 68 3.28 -3.05 -26.88
N ARG A 69 2.74 -2.86 -25.66
CA ARG A 69 3.36 -2.00 -24.65
C ARG A 69 4.63 -2.62 -24.06
N ALA A 70 4.69 -3.95 -23.96
CA ALA A 70 5.85 -4.68 -23.46
C ALA A 70 7.01 -4.77 -24.47
N THR A 71 6.75 -4.57 -25.75
CA THR A 71 7.76 -4.56 -26.83
C THR A 71 8.31 -3.17 -27.13
N ALA A 72 7.90 -2.16 -26.41
CA ALA A 72 8.43 -0.82 -26.55
C ALA A 72 9.94 -0.78 -26.28
N LYS A 73 10.60 0.21 -26.87
CA LYS A 73 12.02 0.50 -26.59
C LYS A 73 12.26 0.61 -25.09
N ALA A 74 13.42 0.11 -24.62
CA ALA A 74 13.80 0.17 -23.21
C ALA A 74 13.55 1.55 -22.62
N LEU A 75 12.85 1.58 -21.47
CA LEU A 75 12.47 2.81 -20.81
C LEU A 75 13.67 3.39 -20.06
N HIS A 76 13.87 4.69 -20.20
CA HIS A 76 14.86 5.36 -19.39
C HIS A 76 14.34 5.49 -17.96
N LEU A 77 15.12 4.97 -17.01
CA LEU A 77 14.86 5.09 -15.57
C LEU A 77 15.86 6.07 -14.97
N SER A 78 15.39 6.96 -14.10
CA SER A 78 16.27 7.86 -13.37
C SER A 78 17.12 7.05 -12.38
N SER A 79 18.43 7.20 -12.42
CA SER A 79 19.36 6.53 -11.51
C SER A 79 19.41 7.16 -10.12
N SER A 80 18.81 8.34 -9.93
CA SER A 80 18.80 9.04 -8.65
C SER A 80 17.43 9.65 -8.39
N THR A 81 16.72 9.05 -7.43
CA THR A 81 15.40 9.49 -6.96
C THR A 81 15.42 9.68 -5.45
N PRO A 82 14.62 10.63 -4.88
CA PRO A 82 14.53 10.83 -3.44
C PRO A 82 14.10 9.59 -2.66
N THR A 83 13.16 8.80 -3.19
CA THR A 83 12.76 7.50 -2.63
C THR A 83 13.13 6.37 -3.61
N PRO A 84 13.34 5.13 -3.13
CA PRO A 84 13.68 4.00 -3.98
C PRO A 84 12.62 3.69 -5.03
N THR A 85 13.03 3.07 -6.14
CA THR A 85 12.16 2.57 -7.20
C THR A 85 12.45 1.11 -7.50
N GLU A 86 11.45 0.38 -8.00
CA GLU A 86 11.56 -1.06 -8.33
C GLU A 86 12.38 -1.33 -9.60
N GLY A 87 12.79 -0.29 -10.31
CA GLY A 87 13.55 -0.45 -11.56
C GLY A 87 12.68 -0.70 -12.80
N TYR A 88 11.39 -0.45 -12.70
CA TYR A 88 10.45 -0.51 -13.81
C TYR A 88 9.38 0.58 -13.68
N ARG A 89 8.67 0.88 -14.75
CA ARG A 89 7.54 1.82 -14.79
C ARG A 89 6.60 1.52 -15.95
N TRP A 90 5.43 2.13 -15.94
CA TRP A 90 4.55 2.08 -17.10
C TRP A 90 5.15 2.85 -18.29
N PRO A 91 4.97 2.32 -19.52
CA PRO A 91 5.39 3.04 -20.73
C PRO A 91 4.60 4.33 -20.95
N THR A 92 3.40 4.41 -20.43
CA THR A 92 2.50 5.57 -20.52
C THR A 92 2.18 6.14 -19.15
N ARG A 93 1.77 7.39 -19.11
CA ARG A 93 1.26 8.07 -17.92
C ARG A 93 -0.26 7.99 -17.78
N GLN A 94 -0.95 7.55 -18.83
CA GLN A 94 -2.41 7.34 -18.86
C GLN A 94 -2.66 5.87 -18.51
N LEU A 95 -3.23 5.64 -17.33
CA LEU A 95 -3.42 4.29 -16.79
C LEU A 95 -4.89 4.03 -16.54
N LYS A 96 -5.29 2.79 -16.66
CA LYS A 96 -6.62 2.31 -16.34
C LYS A 96 -6.57 1.40 -15.12
N ILE A 97 -7.48 1.63 -14.18
CA ILE A 97 -7.64 0.79 -13.00
C ILE A 97 -9.04 0.20 -12.97
N TYR A 98 -9.13 -1.10 -12.70
CA TYR A 98 -10.37 -1.82 -12.49
C TYR A 98 -10.59 -2.07 -11.00
N MET A 99 -11.85 -1.87 -10.52
CA MET A 99 -12.24 -2.13 -9.14
C MET A 99 -12.85 -3.52 -9.06
N ALA A 100 -12.07 -4.49 -8.56
CA ALA A 100 -12.51 -5.87 -8.39
C ALA A 100 -13.12 -6.14 -7.01
N THR A 101 -12.80 -5.32 -6.00
CA THR A 101 -13.41 -5.46 -4.67
C THR A 101 -14.84 -4.95 -4.61
N HIS A 102 -15.70 -5.65 -3.89
CA HIS A 102 -17.06 -5.22 -3.54
C HIS A 102 -17.15 -4.59 -2.15
N ASP A 103 -16.09 -4.62 -1.34
CA ASP A 103 -16.06 -3.96 -0.04
C ASP A 103 -16.02 -2.43 -0.20
N ARG A 104 -17.07 -1.75 0.27
CA ARG A 104 -17.22 -0.30 0.14
C ARG A 104 -16.16 0.51 0.88
N PHE A 105 -15.57 -0.04 1.95
CA PHE A 105 -14.52 0.64 2.70
C PHE A 105 -13.20 0.60 1.92
N LEU A 106 -12.89 -0.56 1.32
CA LEU A 106 -11.73 -0.72 0.46
C LEU A 106 -11.89 0.03 -0.87
N GLN A 107 -13.08 0.03 -1.47
CA GLN A 107 -13.38 0.90 -2.63
C GLN A 107 -13.10 2.36 -2.29
N SER A 108 -13.59 2.84 -1.14
CA SER A 108 -13.33 4.22 -0.69
C SER A 108 -11.84 4.51 -0.50
N ALA A 109 -11.06 3.53 0.00
CA ALA A 109 -9.63 3.64 0.15
C ALA A 109 -8.92 3.77 -1.21
N PHE A 110 -9.23 2.89 -2.17
CA PHE A 110 -8.69 2.96 -3.52
C PHE A 110 -9.08 4.25 -4.25
N PHE A 111 -10.33 4.72 -4.12
CA PHE A 111 -10.75 6.02 -4.68
C PHE A 111 -9.94 7.16 -4.09
N GLY A 112 -9.65 7.12 -2.80
CA GLY A 112 -8.79 8.09 -2.12
C GLY A 112 -7.37 8.07 -2.67
N ALA A 113 -6.77 6.89 -2.77
CA ALA A 113 -5.41 6.67 -3.24
C ALA A 113 -5.21 7.08 -4.71
N VAL A 114 -6.11 6.68 -5.61
CA VAL A 114 -6.09 7.10 -7.02
C VAL A 114 -6.11 8.63 -7.14
N ARG A 115 -6.98 9.28 -6.38
CA ARG A 115 -7.04 10.74 -6.37
C ARG A 115 -5.74 11.37 -5.85
N ALA A 116 -5.10 10.76 -4.84
CA ALA A 116 -3.87 11.24 -4.27
C ALA A 116 -2.70 11.10 -5.27
N TRP A 117 -2.57 9.97 -5.95
CA TRP A 117 -1.57 9.77 -6.99
C TRP A 117 -1.79 10.68 -8.21
N ASN A 118 -3.02 10.86 -8.65
CA ASN A 118 -3.34 11.80 -9.74
C ASN A 118 -2.94 13.24 -9.39
N ARG A 119 -3.11 13.67 -8.13
CA ARG A 119 -2.66 15.01 -7.67
C ARG A 119 -1.15 15.22 -7.75
N THR A 120 -0.35 14.17 -7.88
CA THR A 120 1.10 14.32 -8.11
C THR A 120 1.42 14.92 -9.47
N GLY A 121 0.50 14.79 -10.44
CA GLY A 121 0.69 15.19 -11.83
C GLY A 121 1.67 14.30 -12.60
N ALA A 122 2.16 13.23 -11.99
CA ALA A 122 3.07 12.28 -12.62
C ALA A 122 2.35 11.32 -13.54
N VAL A 123 1.21 10.82 -13.11
CA VAL A 123 0.34 9.88 -13.81
C VAL A 123 -1.10 10.38 -13.83
N HIS A 124 -1.90 9.82 -14.72
CA HIS A 124 -3.34 9.98 -14.75
C HIS A 124 -3.99 8.60 -14.75
N ILE A 125 -4.56 8.22 -13.62
CA ILE A 125 -5.22 6.93 -13.41
C ILE A 125 -6.72 7.16 -13.53
N SER A 126 -7.38 6.47 -14.46
CA SER A 126 -8.82 6.52 -14.71
C SER A 126 -9.46 5.16 -14.46
N TRP A 127 -10.70 5.16 -13.97
CA TRP A 127 -11.45 3.92 -13.74
C TRP A 127 -11.93 3.33 -15.07
N CYS A 128 -11.89 2.00 -15.17
CA CYS A 128 -12.50 1.26 -16.26
C CYS A 128 -13.44 0.17 -15.72
N HIS A 129 -14.36 -0.29 -16.58
CA HIS A 129 -15.35 -1.32 -16.22
C HIS A 129 -14.98 -2.72 -16.73
N ASP A 130 -13.86 -2.83 -17.42
CA ASP A 130 -13.38 -4.07 -18.02
C ASP A 130 -12.01 -4.41 -17.43
N GLU A 131 -11.93 -5.54 -16.72
CA GLU A 131 -10.70 -6.00 -16.07
C GLU A 131 -9.61 -6.30 -17.10
N ASP A 132 -9.99 -6.83 -18.27
CA ASP A 132 -9.03 -7.20 -19.31
C ASP A 132 -8.35 -5.99 -19.93
N ARG A 133 -8.99 -4.82 -19.87
CA ARG A 133 -8.45 -3.56 -20.34
C ARG A 133 -7.76 -2.74 -19.27
N ALA A 134 -7.75 -3.21 -18.03
CA ALA A 134 -7.10 -2.51 -16.93
C ALA A 134 -5.59 -2.74 -16.91
N ASP A 135 -4.84 -1.72 -16.61
CA ASP A 135 -3.41 -1.78 -16.30
C ASP A 135 -3.21 -2.24 -14.85
N ILE A 136 -4.04 -1.71 -13.95
CA ILE A 136 -4.02 -2.00 -12.51
C ILE A 136 -5.35 -2.62 -12.09
N ILE A 137 -5.30 -3.63 -11.24
CA ILE A 137 -6.47 -4.23 -10.62
C ILE A 137 -6.43 -3.93 -9.13
N ALA A 138 -7.47 -3.29 -8.62
CA ALA A 138 -7.69 -3.01 -7.21
C ALA A 138 -8.66 -4.04 -6.64
N GLN A 139 -8.17 -4.92 -5.77
CA GLN A 139 -8.93 -6.06 -5.26
C GLN A 139 -8.79 -6.22 -3.75
N ASP A 140 -9.62 -7.06 -3.18
CA ASP A 140 -9.49 -7.58 -1.82
C ASP A 140 -9.00 -9.02 -1.84
N GLY A 141 -8.43 -9.45 -0.71
CA GLY A 141 -7.98 -10.83 -0.55
C GLY A 141 -7.36 -11.07 0.83
N SER A 142 -7.37 -12.31 1.27
CA SER A 142 -6.69 -12.68 2.51
C SER A 142 -5.18 -12.75 2.28
N LEU A 143 -4.44 -11.96 3.04
CA LEU A 143 -2.98 -11.91 3.03
C LEU A 143 -2.38 -12.53 4.29
N THR A 144 -3.22 -13.16 5.12
CA THR A 144 -2.79 -13.87 6.31
C THR A 144 -2.30 -15.25 5.92
N SER A 145 -1.06 -15.56 6.25
CA SER A 145 -0.50 -16.89 6.10
C SER A 145 -0.20 -17.51 7.46
N THR A 146 -0.62 -18.76 7.62
CA THR A 146 -0.25 -19.60 8.76
C THR A 146 0.67 -20.70 8.27
N GLY A 147 1.89 -20.77 8.83
CA GLY A 147 2.85 -21.80 8.46
C GLY A 147 3.26 -22.65 9.67
N PRO A 148 3.44 -23.95 9.52
CA PRO A 148 4.15 -24.74 10.50
C PRO A 148 5.65 -24.43 10.40
N SER A 149 6.20 -23.86 11.44
CA SER A 149 7.65 -23.83 11.61
C SER A 149 8.00 -24.84 12.67
N SER A 150 8.79 -25.80 12.32
CA SER A 150 9.34 -26.96 13.01
C SER A 150 8.97 -27.26 14.48
N ASN A 151 8.42 -26.39 15.28
CA ASN A 151 7.81 -26.61 16.59
C ASN A 151 6.97 -25.45 17.10
N VAL A 152 6.82 -24.37 16.31
CA VAL A 152 6.00 -23.21 16.66
C VAL A 152 5.27 -22.74 15.41
N GLY A 153 3.94 -22.75 15.46
CA GLY A 153 3.11 -22.11 14.41
C GLY A 153 3.34 -20.60 14.44
N TYR A 154 3.48 -19.97 13.28
CA TYR A 154 3.48 -18.51 13.16
C TYR A 154 2.33 -18.05 12.29
N VAL A 155 1.81 -16.89 12.61
CA VAL A 155 0.82 -16.19 11.79
C VAL A 155 1.52 -14.93 11.28
N SER A 156 1.59 -14.81 9.97
CA SER A 156 2.02 -13.56 9.30
C SER A 156 0.81 -12.94 8.65
N SER A 157 0.56 -11.69 8.92
CA SER A 157 -0.54 -10.92 8.31
C SER A 157 0.02 -9.64 7.67
N GLN A 158 -0.47 -9.32 6.49
CA GLN A 158 -0.15 -8.11 5.76
C GLN A 158 -1.43 -7.30 5.55
N LEU A 159 -1.31 -5.98 5.59
CA LEU A 159 -2.43 -5.06 5.36
C LEU A 159 -2.78 -4.95 3.88
N GLY A 160 -1.76 -5.04 3.04
CA GLY A 160 -1.84 -4.98 1.59
C GLY A 160 -0.69 -5.72 0.94
N SER A 161 -0.80 -5.97 -0.35
CA SER A 161 0.23 -6.57 -1.19
C SER A 161 0.01 -6.17 -2.64
N THR A 162 1.09 -5.89 -3.35
CA THR A 162 1.04 -5.60 -4.78
C THR A 162 1.95 -6.52 -5.56
N SER A 163 1.38 -7.22 -6.53
CA SER A 163 2.13 -7.99 -7.53
C SER A 163 2.18 -7.24 -8.85
N THR A 164 3.33 -7.30 -9.51
CA THR A 164 3.58 -6.63 -10.79
C THR A 164 4.14 -7.60 -11.81
N GLU A 165 3.66 -7.47 -13.04
CA GLU A 165 4.23 -8.13 -14.22
C GLU A 165 4.96 -7.06 -15.03
N TYR A 166 6.20 -7.31 -15.39
CA TYR A 166 7.01 -6.37 -16.17
C TYR A 166 7.92 -7.11 -17.15
N ASN A 167 8.34 -6.42 -18.20
CA ASN A 167 9.32 -6.91 -19.15
C ASN A 167 10.74 -6.51 -18.66
N PRO A 168 11.62 -7.47 -18.35
CA PRO A 168 12.95 -7.18 -17.82
C PRO A 168 13.87 -6.47 -18.83
N ASP A 169 13.67 -6.68 -20.14
CA ASP A 169 14.52 -6.08 -21.17
C ASP A 169 14.18 -4.60 -21.41
N THR A 170 12.91 -4.25 -21.26
CA THR A 170 12.43 -2.89 -21.50
C THR A 170 12.12 -2.12 -20.24
N HIS A 171 12.12 -2.74 -19.07
CA HIS A 171 11.69 -2.18 -17.78
C HIS A 171 10.24 -1.66 -17.79
N ALA A 172 9.43 -2.19 -18.69
CA ALA A 172 8.04 -1.79 -18.87
C ALA A 172 7.10 -2.64 -18.03
N LEU A 173 6.31 -2.01 -17.15
CA LEU A 173 5.17 -2.65 -16.48
C LEU A 173 4.12 -3.06 -17.50
N ILE A 174 3.57 -4.25 -17.32
CA ILE A 174 2.55 -4.87 -18.16
C ILE A 174 1.22 -4.92 -17.42
N ARG A 175 1.24 -5.35 -16.16
CA ARG A 175 0.07 -5.47 -15.28
C ARG A 175 0.48 -5.31 -13.83
N ALA A 176 -0.43 -4.78 -13.02
CA ALA A 176 -0.30 -4.75 -11.56
C ALA A 176 -1.61 -5.18 -10.89
N ARG A 177 -1.50 -5.85 -9.73
CA ARG A 177 -2.63 -6.21 -8.87
C ARG A 177 -2.32 -5.71 -7.46
N SER A 178 -3.10 -4.77 -6.99
CA SER A 178 -3.01 -4.26 -5.62
C SER A 178 -4.14 -4.85 -4.79
N THR A 179 -3.77 -5.62 -3.78
CA THR A 179 -4.68 -6.36 -2.89
C THR A 179 -4.66 -5.73 -1.51
N LEU A 180 -5.82 -5.54 -0.92
CA LEU A 180 -5.99 -5.12 0.48
C LEU A 180 -6.67 -6.24 1.26
N ASP A 181 -6.22 -6.49 2.50
CA ASP A 181 -6.83 -7.51 3.36
C ASP A 181 -7.96 -6.90 4.21
N PRO A 182 -9.24 -7.19 3.92
CA PRO A 182 -10.36 -6.67 4.69
C PRO A 182 -10.30 -7.10 6.15
N SER A 183 -9.85 -8.33 6.46
CA SER A 183 -9.78 -8.83 7.82
C SER A 183 -8.86 -8.01 8.73
N GLN A 184 -7.84 -7.38 8.15
CA GLN A 184 -6.89 -6.51 8.85
C GLN A 184 -7.32 -5.04 8.85
N LEU A 185 -8.18 -4.64 7.92
CA LEU A 185 -8.50 -3.24 7.66
C LEU A 185 -9.88 -2.80 8.13
N ASP A 186 -10.85 -3.71 8.33
CA ASP A 186 -12.24 -3.39 8.62
C ASP A 186 -12.43 -2.49 9.85
N TYR A 187 -11.64 -2.71 10.89
CA TYR A 187 -11.70 -1.94 12.14
C TYR A 187 -10.77 -0.73 12.17
N THR A 188 -10.12 -0.40 11.06
CA THR A 188 -9.21 0.73 11.00
C THR A 188 -9.92 2.01 10.54
N SER A 189 -9.28 3.16 10.70
CA SER A 189 -9.82 4.42 10.22
C SER A 189 -9.79 4.50 8.69
N ARG A 190 -10.70 5.29 8.10
CA ARG A 190 -10.68 5.57 6.65
C ARG A 190 -9.32 6.12 6.19
N HIS A 191 -8.70 7.00 7.00
CA HIS A 191 -7.40 7.58 6.67
C HIS A 191 -6.32 6.50 6.58
N PHE A 192 -6.30 5.59 7.56
CA PHE A 192 -5.36 4.48 7.57
C PHE A 192 -5.51 3.57 6.36
N ARG A 193 -6.75 3.14 6.04
CA ARG A 193 -7.03 2.33 4.84
C ARG A 193 -6.58 3.03 3.55
N THR A 194 -6.82 4.35 3.46
CA THR A 194 -6.38 5.13 2.30
C THR A 194 -4.86 5.17 2.19
N ALA A 195 -4.14 5.31 3.30
CA ALA A 195 -2.67 5.30 3.30
C ALA A 195 -2.11 3.93 2.89
N VAL A 196 -2.74 2.81 3.32
CA VAL A 196 -2.38 1.47 2.83
C VAL A 196 -2.61 1.36 1.31
N ALA A 197 -3.75 1.81 0.82
CA ALA A 197 -4.03 1.81 -0.62
C ALA A 197 -3.08 2.73 -1.41
N GLU A 198 -2.66 3.87 -0.85
CA GLU A 198 -1.64 4.75 -1.44
C GLU A 198 -0.29 4.05 -1.54
N HIS A 199 0.10 3.29 -0.51
CA HIS A 199 1.31 2.49 -0.48
C HIS A 199 1.28 1.42 -1.58
N GLU A 200 0.23 0.62 -1.62
CA GLU A 200 0.09 -0.45 -2.60
C GLU A 200 0.06 0.08 -4.04
N LEU A 201 -0.67 1.16 -4.29
CA LEU A 201 -0.64 1.81 -5.60
C LEU A 201 0.74 2.42 -5.91
N GLY A 202 1.53 2.79 -4.90
CA GLY A 202 2.92 3.20 -5.08
C GLY A 202 3.75 2.11 -5.74
N HIS A 203 3.66 0.85 -5.25
CA HIS A 203 4.28 -0.31 -5.88
C HIS A 203 3.76 -0.54 -7.30
N ALA A 204 2.45 -0.47 -7.49
CA ALA A 204 1.83 -0.58 -8.82
C ALA A 204 2.32 0.49 -9.80
N LEU A 205 2.89 1.57 -9.32
CA LEU A 205 3.47 2.66 -10.12
C LEU A 205 4.98 2.55 -10.28
N GLY A 206 5.65 1.60 -9.61
CA GLY A 206 7.08 1.33 -9.70
C GLY A 206 7.93 1.91 -8.58
N LEU A 207 7.34 2.34 -7.46
CA LEU A 207 8.09 2.73 -6.27
C LEU A 207 8.41 1.50 -5.43
N ALA A 208 9.62 1.45 -4.87
CA ALA A 208 10.05 0.42 -3.93
C ALA A 208 9.88 0.88 -2.48
N HIS A 209 10.02 -0.05 -1.54
CA HIS A 209 10.01 0.27 -0.12
C HIS A 209 11.08 1.31 0.23
N ALA A 210 10.68 2.31 0.99
CA ALA A 210 11.58 3.29 1.57
C ALA A 210 12.07 2.84 2.95
N PRO A 211 13.35 3.13 3.31
CA PRO A 211 13.85 2.89 4.67
C PRO A 211 13.06 3.65 5.74
N GLU A 212 12.99 3.08 6.95
CA GLU A 212 12.19 3.62 8.06
C GLU A 212 12.57 5.05 8.51
N TYR A 213 13.81 5.47 8.23
CA TYR A 213 14.29 6.81 8.56
C TYR A 213 13.83 7.89 7.57
N MET A 214 13.21 7.50 6.47
CA MET A 214 12.69 8.44 5.46
C MET A 214 11.25 8.85 5.76
N HIS A 215 10.85 10.01 5.24
CA HIS A 215 9.44 10.41 5.18
C HIS A 215 8.85 9.98 3.84
N SER A 216 8.12 8.87 3.82
CA SER A 216 7.57 8.30 2.60
C SER A 216 6.33 7.47 2.89
N VAL A 217 5.36 7.48 1.98
CA VAL A 217 4.24 6.54 2.00
C VAL A 217 4.73 5.09 1.79
N MET A 218 5.92 4.93 1.20
CA MET A 218 6.51 3.62 0.88
C MET A 218 7.26 2.96 2.04
N ILE A 219 7.14 3.46 3.28
CA ILE A 219 7.70 2.79 4.46
C ILE A 219 6.83 1.57 4.82
N PRO A 220 7.38 0.33 4.86
CA PRO A 220 6.58 -0.90 5.01
C PRO A 220 5.72 -0.97 6.26
N ARG A 221 6.18 -0.35 7.36
CA ARG A 221 5.51 -0.42 8.67
C ARG A 221 4.80 0.86 9.06
N ASN A 222 4.86 1.89 8.24
CA ASN A 222 4.32 3.21 8.56
C ASN A 222 3.32 3.69 7.53
N VAL A 223 2.12 3.19 7.59
CA VAL A 223 0.98 3.65 6.79
C VAL A 223 0.25 4.86 7.40
N ARG A 224 0.89 5.61 8.29
CA ARG A 224 0.32 6.83 8.88
C ARG A 224 0.56 8.06 8.02
N THR A 225 1.54 7.98 7.13
CA THR A 225 1.94 9.09 6.26
C THR A 225 1.40 8.82 4.85
N GLY A 226 0.63 9.74 4.32
CA GLY A 226 0.23 9.73 2.91
C GLY A 226 1.40 10.11 1.99
N ILE A 227 1.12 10.29 0.70
CA ILE A 227 2.12 10.63 -0.32
C ILE A 227 2.85 11.92 0.04
N THR A 228 4.15 11.83 0.25
CA THR A 228 5.01 12.93 0.68
C THR A 228 5.53 13.76 -0.50
N ARG A 229 6.32 14.78 -0.19
CA ARG A 229 7.03 15.57 -1.20
C ARG A 229 8.06 14.74 -1.96
N ASP A 230 8.77 13.85 -1.24
CA ASP A 230 9.82 13.02 -1.82
C ASP A 230 9.24 11.91 -2.70
N ASP A 231 8.14 11.28 -2.29
CA ASP A 231 7.39 10.34 -3.13
C ASP A 231 6.90 11.02 -4.42
N ARG A 232 6.37 12.23 -4.30
CA ARG A 232 5.94 13.03 -5.46
C ARG A 232 7.10 13.37 -6.40
N ALA A 233 8.25 13.76 -5.85
CA ALA A 233 9.43 14.06 -6.65
C ALA A 233 9.93 12.79 -7.36
N THR A 234 9.97 11.67 -6.66
CA THR A 234 10.38 10.38 -7.21
C THR A 234 9.49 9.93 -8.35
N ILE A 235 8.16 9.92 -8.15
CA ILE A 235 7.25 9.47 -9.21
C ILE A 235 7.31 10.38 -10.43
N ARG A 236 7.49 11.70 -10.25
CA ARG A 236 7.67 12.64 -11.37
C ARG A 236 8.93 12.33 -12.16
N LEU A 237 10.07 12.10 -11.47
CA LEU A 237 11.34 11.73 -12.12
C LEU A 237 11.24 10.39 -12.82
N LEU A 238 10.62 9.39 -12.19
CA LEU A 238 10.42 8.06 -12.76
C LEU A 238 9.67 8.13 -14.11
N TYR A 239 8.70 9.04 -14.22
CA TYR A 239 7.94 9.25 -15.45
C TYR A 239 8.49 10.39 -16.35
N GLY A 240 9.78 10.74 -16.18
CA GLY A 240 10.49 11.68 -17.05
C GLY A 240 10.05 13.13 -16.94
N LEU A 241 9.45 13.51 -15.82
CA LEU A 241 9.05 14.88 -15.55
C LEU A 241 10.13 15.61 -14.72
N LYS A 242 10.27 16.90 -14.92
CA LYS A 242 11.13 17.73 -14.07
C LYS A 242 10.58 17.78 -12.63
N ARG A 243 11.49 17.93 -11.67
CA ARG A 243 11.16 18.16 -10.25
C ARG A 243 10.21 19.33 -10.06
#